data_fc3130790e1416692e69c575ed2895fe
#
_entry.id   fc3130790e1416692e69c575ed2895fe
#
_cell.length_a   1.000
_cell.length_b   1.000
_cell.length_c   1.000
_cell.angle_alpha   90.00
_cell.angle_beta   90.00
_cell.angle_gamma   90.00
#
_symmetry.space_group_name_H-M   'P 1'
#
loop_
_entity.id
_entity.type
_entity.pdbx_description
1 polymer ?
#
loop_
_entity_poly.entity_id
_entity_poly.type
_entity_poly.pdbx_seq_one_letter_code
_entity_poly.pdbx_strand_id
1 'polypeptide(L)'
;MYNVDISPAANSVLEEYTFRCARDNGEECALRLLDAYDEKISYLETTPLMGCGRLRYVPSKYRVLNFWPHLWFVFQVKEDERCVKIEYIIDDRQNYGVFLN
;
A
#
# COMPACT_ATOMS: atom_id res chain seq x y z
N MET A 1 17.88 7.72 3.17
CA MET A 1 16.70 6.87 3.41
C MET A 1 15.47 7.75 3.53
N TYR A 2 14.34 7.27 3.05
CA TYR A 2 13.07 8.01 3.12
C TYR A 2 12.29 7.57 4.34
N ASN A 3 11.57 8.50 4.96
CA ASN A 3 10.56 8.15 5.95
C ASN A 3 9.30 7.69 5.21
N VAL A 4 8.64 6.66 5.72
CA VAL A 4 7.38 6.19 5.14
C VAL A 4 6.26 6.44 6.14
N ASP A 5 5.31 7.29 5.75
CA ASP A 5 4.12 7.57 6.54
C ASP A 5 2.92 6.89 5.92
N ILE A 6 2.10 6.25 6.74
CA ILE A 6 0.86 5.64 6.28
C ILE A 6 -0.32 6.45 6.81
N SER A 7 -1.28 6.78 5.94
CA SER A 7 -2.46 7.53 6.35
C SER A 7 -3.38 6.68 7.24
N PRO A 8 -4.25 7.32 8.04
CA PRO A 8 -5.27 6.59 8.80
C PRO A 8 -6.19 5.76 7.90
N ALA A 9 -6.55 6.28 6.73
CA ALA A 9 -7.39 5.55 5.78
C ALA A 9 -6.70 4.28 5.28
N ALA A 10 -5.42 4.38 4.91
CA ALA A 10 -4.65 3.22 4.46
C ALA A 10 -4.48 2.20 5.59
N ASN A 11 -4.16 2.68 6.78
CA ASN A 11 -3.97 1.80 7.93
C ASN A 11 -5.26 1.03 8.29
N SER A 12 -6.42 1.68 8.16
CA SER A 12 -7.71 1.02 8.41
C SER A 12 -7.97 -0.12 7.44
N VAL A 13 -7.61 0.07 6.18
CA VAL A 13 -7.75 -1.00 5.17
C VAL A 13 -6.81 -2.16 5.49
N LEU A 14 -5.58 -1.87 5.87
CA LEU A 14 -4.62 -2.91 6.25
C LEU A 14 -5.15 -3.74 7.42
N GLU A 15 -5.66 -3.08 8.46
CA GLU A 15 -6.23 -3.76 9.62
C GLU A 15 -7.41 -4.64 9.23
N GLU A 16 -8.29 -4.14 8.39
CA GLU A 16 -9.46 -4.88 7.92
C GLU A 16 -9.05 -6.15 7.17
N TYR A 17 -8.11 -6.03 6.24
CA TYR A 17 -7.68 -7.19 5.45
C TYR A 17 -6.89 -8.19 6.29
N THR A 18 -6.11 -7.71 7.24
CA THR A 18 -5.39 -8.58 8.18
C THR A 18 -6.38 -9.38 9.01
N PHE A 19 -7.43 -8.73 9.52
CA PHE A 19 -8.48 -9.39 10.28
C PHE A 19 -9.20 -10.45 9.45
N ARG A 20 -9.59 -10.11 8.22
CA ARG A 20 -10.26 -11.05 7.32
C ARG A 20 -9.37 -12.25 7.00
N CYS A 21 -8.09 -12.01 6.78
CA CYS A 21 -7.13 -13.06 6.48
C CYS A 21 -7.02 -14.04 7.64
N ALA A 22 -6.94 -13.53 8.86
CA ALA A 22 -6.88 -14.37 10.06
C ALA A 22 -8.18 -15.16 10.24
N ARG A 23 -9.32 -14.51 10.05
CA ARG A 23 -10.63 -15.15 10.22
C ARG A 23 -10.87 -16.26 9.21
N ASP A 24 -10.55 -16.00 7.92
CA ASP A 24 -10.92 -16.89 6.84
C ASP A 24 -9.86 -17.96 6.54
N ASN A 25 -8.59 -17.66 6.81
CA ASN A 25 -7.46 -18.54 6.42
C ASN A 25 -6.48 -18.81 7.56
N GLY A 26 -6.77 -18.33 8.77
CA GLY A 26 -5.95 -18.56 9.94
C GLY A 26 -4.91 -17.50 10.19
N GLU A 27 -4.37 -17.52 11.40
CA GLU A 27 -3.41 -16.54 11.88
C GLU A 27 -2.15 -16.48 11.03
N GLU A 28 -1.70 -17.61 10.51
CA GLU A 28 -0.52 -17.67 9.66
C GLU A 28 -0.67 -16.82 8.41
N CYS A 29 -1.85 -16.81 7.82
CA CYS A 29 -2.12 -15.97 6.65
C CYS A 29 -1.97 -14.49 7.00
N ALA A 30 -2.50 -14.07 8.14
CA ALA A 30 -2.37 -12.69 8.61
C ALA A 30 -0.91 -12.31 8.82
N LEU A 31 -0.11 -13.20 9.39
CA LEU A 31 1.31 -12.95 9.59
C LEU A 31 2.05 -12.80 8.26
N ARG A 32 1.71 -13.60 7.26
CA ARG A 32 2.31 -13.48 5.92
C ARG A 32 1.95 -12.15 5.26
N LEU A 33 0.72 -11.70 5.44
CA LEU A 33 0.29 -10.41 4.91
C LEU A 33 1.10 -9.28 5.53
N LEU A 34 1.27 -9.31 6.85
CA LEU A 34 2.05 -8.30 7.56
C LEU A 34 3.53 -8.34 7.19
N ASP A 35 4.09 -9.53 6.96
CA ASP A 35 5.47 -9.67 6.50
C ASP A 35 5.64 -9.07 5.10
N ALA A 36 4.69 -9.30 4.21
CA ALA A 36 4.72 -8.72 2.87
C ALA A 36 4.61 -7.20 2.94
N TYR A 37 3.76 -6.68 3.82
CA TYR A 37 3.63 -5.25 4.08
C TYR A 37 4.98 -4.66 4.54
N ASP A 38 5.58 -5.26 5.56
CA ASP A 38 6.84 -4.77 6.12
C ASP A 38 7.97 -4.80 5.09
N GLU A 39 8.04 -5.83 4.27
CA GLU A 39 9.03 -5.95 3.20
C GLU A 39 8.92 -4.79 2.22
N LYS A 40 7.70 -4.46 1.80
CA LYS A 40 7.49 -3.38 0.84
C LYS A 40 7.66 -2.00 1.47
N ILE A 41 7.37 -1.84 2.75
CA ILE A 41 7.69 -0.61 3.46
C ILE A 41 9.21 -0.39 3.45
N SER A 42 9.99 -1.42 3.75
CA SER A 42 11.46 -1.34 3.69
C SER A 42 11.94 -0.98 2.28
N TYR A 43 11.30 -1.55 1.26
CA TYR A 43 11.61 -1.24 -0.14
C TYR A 43 11.38 0.25 -0.41
N LEU A 44 10.26 0.80 0.06
CA LEU A 44 9.95 2.22 -0.15
C LEU A 44 10.90 3.15 0.60
N GLU A 45 11.48 2.71 1.71
CA GLU A 45 12.48 3.50 2.44
C GLU A 45 13.75 3.72 1.63
N THR A 46 14.09 2.81 0.74
CA THR A 46 15.35 2.86 -0.01
C THR A 46 15.18 3.19 -1.49
N THR A 47 14.12 2.70 -2.13
CA THR A 47 13.95 2.82 -3.58
C THR A 47 12.53 3.21 -3.97
N PRO A 48 11.99 4.34 -3.45
CA PRO A 48 10.57 4.66 -3.66
C PRO A 48 10.22 5.07 -5.09
N LEU A 49 11.21 5.38 -5.92
CA LEU A 49 10.98 5.85 -7.29
C LEU A 49 11.09 4.74 -8.32
N MET A 50 11.40 3.51 -7.91
CA MET A 50 11.63 2.39 -8.83
C MET A 50 10.54 1.33 -8.68
N GLY A 51 10.32 0.57 -9.75
CA GLY A 51 9.50 -0.62 -9.71
C GLY A 51 8.02 -0.41 -9.47
N CYS A 52 7.54 0.79 -9.70
CA CYS A 52 6.12 1.08 -9.52
C CYS A 52 5.31 0.49 -10.66
N GLY A 53 4.21 -0.17 -10.31
CA GLY A 53 3.26 -0.65 -11.29
C GLY A 53 2.33 0.46 -11.76
N ARG A 54 1.32 0.07 -12.55
CA ARG A 54 0.29 1.00 -13.00
C ARG A 54 -1.08 0.39 -12.76
N LEU A 55 -2.00 1.23 -12.31
CA LEU A 55 -3.40 0.88 -12.18
C LEU A 55 -4.24 1.87 -12.97
N ARG A 56 -5.32 1.37 -13.57
CA ARG A 56 -6.07 2.06 -14.60
C ARG A 56 -6.70 3.39 -14.15
N TYR A 57 -7.25 3.44 -12.96
CA TYR A 57 -8.02 4.59 -12.50
C TYR A 57 -7.31 5.42 -11.43
N VAL A 58 -6.00 5.25 -11.31
CA VAL A 58 -5.21 6.00 -10.34
C VAL A 58 -4.69 7.27 -11.03
N PRO A 59 -4.95 8.46 -10.46
CA PRO A 59 -4.40 9.71 -11.02
C PRO A 59 -2.88 9.67 -11.12
N SER A 60 -2.33 10.36 -12.11
CA SER A 60 -0.89 10.34 -12.40
C SER A 60 -0.03 10.92 -11.29
N LYS A 61 -0.61 11.71 -10.38
CA LYS A 61 0.12 12.25 -9.23
C LYS A 61 0.53 11.17 -8.23
N TYR A 62 -0.11 10.01 -8.27
CA TYR A 62 0.20 8.90 -7.38
C TYR A 62 1.07 7.88 -8.06
N ARG A 63 1.89 7.21 -7.25
CA ARG A 63 2.57 5.97 -7.61
C ARG A 63 1.88 4.82 -6.93
N VAL A 64 2.02 3.62 -7.47
CA VAL A 64 1.41 2.43 -6.91
C VAL A 64 2.44 1.32 -6.79
N LEU A 65 2.32 0.50 -5.76
CA LEU A 65 3.18 -0.66 -5.55
C LEU A 65 2.36 -1.80 -4.97
N ASN A 66 2.36 -2.92 -5.67
CA ASN A 66 1.66 -4.11 -5.20
C ASN A 66 2.44 -4.76 -4.06
N PHE A 67 1.77 -5.13 -2.96
CA PHE A 67 2.44 -5.79 -1.84
C PHE A 67 1.78 -7.11 -1.42
N TRP A 68 0.55 -7.35 -1.86
CA TRP A 68 -0.20 -8.56 -1.55
C TRP A 68 -1.15 -8.84 -2.71
N PRO A 69 -1.57 -10.08 -2.97
CA PRO A 69 -2.51 -10.31 -4.06
C PRO A 69 -3.69 -9.34 -4.00
N HIS A 70 -3.86 -8.57 -5.06
CA HIS A 70 -4.89 -7.55 -5.22
C HIS A 70 -4.76 -6.29 -4.35
N LEU A 71 -3.79 -6.22 -3.42
CA LEU A 71 -3.61 -5.04 -2.59
C LEU A 71 -2.42 -4.21 -3.07
N TRP A 72 -2.64 -2.90 -3.12
CA TRP A 72 -1.67 -1.94 -3.64
C TRP A 72 -1.55 -0.74 -2.71
N PHE A 73 -0.32 -0.29 -2.50
CA PHE A 73 -0.10 1.04 -1.93
C PHE A 73 -0.34 2.08 -3.00
N VAL A 74 -1.02 3.17 -2.66
CA VAL A 74 -1.13 4.38 -3.47
C VAL A 74 -0.44 5.48 -2.71
N PHE A 75 0.65 6.02 -3.25
CA PHE A 75 1.53 6.88 -2.49
C PHE A 75 2.09 8.02 -3.34
N GLN A 76 2.61 9.03 -2.64
CA GLN A 76 3.38 10.12 -3.25
C GLN A 76 4.75 10.16 -2.61
N VAL A 77 5.76 10.55 -3.39
CA VAL A 77 7.11 10.75 -2.88
C VAL A 77 7.35 12.24 -2.80
N LYS A 78 7.64 12.72 -1.59
CA LYS A 78 7.98 14.13 -1.33
C LYS A 78 9.50 14.22 -1.20
N GLU A 79 10.16 14.54 -2.32
CA GLU A 79 11.62 14.54 -2.39
C GLU A 79 12.27 15.54 -1.43
N ASP A 80 11.69 16.74 -1.33
CA ASP A 80 12.21 17.80 -0.47
C ASP A 80 12.12 17.45 1.00
N GLU A 81 11.16 16.61 1.38
CA GLU A 81 10.97 16.14 2.75
C GLU A 81 11.59 14.76 2.99
N ARG A 82 12.09 14.12 1.96
CA ARG A 82 12.58 12.74 2.00
C ARG A 82 11.53 11.83 2.64
N CYS A 83 10.29 11.94 2.16
CA CYS A 83 9.14 11.24 2.75
C CYS A 83 8.31 10.56 1.67
N VAL A 84 7.89 9.34 1.95
CA VAL A 84 6.90 8.60 1.14
C VAL A 84 5.60 8.62 1.92
N LYS A 85 4.55 9.17 1.32
CA LYS A 85 3.24 9.24 1.97
C LYS A 85 2.29 8.25 1.32
N ILE A 86 2.02 7.15 2.03
CA ILE A 86 1.04 6.17 1.57
C ILE A 86 -0.33 6.70 1.95
N GLU A 87 -1.09 7.14 0.96
CA GLU A 87 -2.38 7.77 1.19
C GLU A 87 -3.52 6.76 1.22
N TYR A 88 -3.41 5.69 0.42
CA TYR A 88 -4.44 4.67 0.34
C TYR A 88 -3.84 3.29 0.17
N ILE A 89 -4.57 2.29 0.65
CA ILE A 89 -4.38 0.90 0.26
C ILE A 89 -5.65 0.50 -0.46
N ILE A 90 -5.52 0.00 -1.67
CA ILE A 90 -6.67 -0.36 -2.50
C ILE A 90 -6.61 -1.82 -2.92
N ASP A 91 -7.79 -2.38 -3.17
CA ASP A 91 -7.95 -3.71 -3.74
C ASP A 91 -8.32 -3.53 -5.21
N ASP A 92 -7.51 -4.08 -6.12
CA ASP A 92 -7.70 -3.87 -7.56
C ASP A 92 -8.96 -4.53 -8.13
N ARG A 93 -9.64 -5.35 -7.33
CA ARG A 93 -10.93 -5.94 -7.69
C ARG A 93 -12.12 -5.04 -7.36
N GLN A 94 -11.89 -3.95 -6.62
CA GLN A 94 -12.92 -3.01 -6.21
C GLN A 94 -12.87 -1.75 -7.06
N ASN A 95 -13.91 -0.94 -6.97
CA ASN A 95 -13.99 0.30 -7.72
C ASN A 95 -13.21 1.42 -7.02
N TYR A 96 -11.88 1.31 -7.02
CA TYR A 96 -10.99 2.22 -6.32
C TYR A 96 -10.93 3.61 -6.95
N GLY A 97 -11.26 3.75 -8.21
CA GLY A 97 -11.22 5.05 -8.89
C GLY A 97 -12.14 6.08 -8.27
N VAL A 98 -13.20 5.64 -7.59
CA VAL A 98 -14.14 6.53 -6.90
C VAL A 98 -13.47 7.27 -5.75
N PHE A 99 -12.51 6.64 -5.07
CA PHE A 99 -11.83 7.23 -3.92
C PHE A 99 -10.73 8.21 -4.29
N LEU A 100 -10.18 8.08 -5.49
CA LEU A 100 -8.94 8.75 -5.86
C LEU A 100 -9.13 10.00 -6.70
N ASN A 101 -10.35 10.35 -6.99
CA ASN A 101 -10.66 11.54 -7.80
C ASN A 101 -10.65 12.83 -6.98
#